data_d010ca5012fad94d80d3ef19a4998bd9
#
_entry.id   d010ca5012fad94d80d3ef19a4998bd9
#
_cell.length_a   1.000
_cell.length_b   1.000
_cell.length_c   1.000
_cell.angle_alpha   90.00
_cell.angle_beta   90.00
_cell.angle_gamma   90.00
#
_symmetry.space_group_name_H-M   'P 1'
#
loop_
_entity.id
_entity.type
_entity.pdbx_description
1 polymer ?
#
loop_
_entity_poly.entity_id
_entity_poly.type
_entity_poly.pdbx_seq_one_letter_code
_entity_poly.pdbx_strand_id
1 'polypeptide(L)'
;LGLQTIHKKTTKIINRCHTLECFENMVKKLREKNINVVVHIINGLPYETKEDMIKTAKYLNTLDIQGIKIHMLSVIKNTKLEKLYQLKPFHILTEEEYIDIVINQLENLSPEIVINRITGDPKLDDLIQPTWLVKKFCVLNNIDKEMVKRNTYQGKNI
;
A
#
# COMPACT_ATOMS: atom_id res chain seq x y z
N LEU A 1 -5.43 -8.65 7.05
CA LEU A 1 -6.49 -7.65 7.19
C LEU A 1 -6.30 -6.51 6.20
N GLY A 2 -7.40 -5.99 5.61
CA GLY A 2 -7.36 -4.86 4.68
C GLY A 2 -7.54 -3.53 5.39
N LEU A 3 -6.46 -2.77 5.55
CA LEU A 3 -6.50 -1.38 6.03
C LEU A 3 -6.69 -0.41 4.84
N GLN A 4 -6.00 -0.67 3.76
CA GLN A 4 -5.79 0.13 2.55
C GLN A 4 -5.16 1.50 2.84
N THR A 5 -5.74 2.31 3.71
CA THR A 5 -5.28 3.63 4.16
C THR A 5 -5.89 3.99 5.51
N ILE A 6 -5.25 4.91 6.25
CA ILE A 6 -5.79 5.50 7.49
C ILE A 6 -6.70 6.70 7.22
N HIS A 7 -6.71 7.25 6.01
CA HIS A 7 -7.37 8.52 5.69
C HIS A 7 -8.87 8.34 5.46
N LYS A 8 -9.70 8.84 6.39
CA LYS A 8 -11.17 8.73 6.39
C LYS A 8 -11.82 9.25 5.11
N LYS A 9 -11.25 10.28 4.46
CA LYS A 9 -11.77 10.81 3.19
C LYS A 9 -11.61 9.78 2.08
N THR A 10 -10.43 9.19 1.96
CA THR A 10 -10.12 8.17 0.94
C THR A 10 -10.92 6.90 1.16
N THR A 11 -11.09 6.44 2.42
CA THR A 11 -11.87 5.22 2.71
C THR A 11 -13.32 5.31 2.25
N LYS A 12 -13.91 6.52 2.25
CA LYS A 12 -15.25 6.76 1.70
C LYS A 12 -15.25 6.64 0.16
N ILE A 13 -14.22 7.19 -0.50
CA ILE A 13 -14.10 7.16 -1.97
C ILE A 13 -13.97 5.72 -2.49
N ILE A 14 -13.14 4.91 -1.82
CA ILE A 14 -12.92 3.50 -2.20
C ILE A 14 -13.98 2.55 -1.65
N ASN A 15 -14.99 3.09 -0.97
CA ASN A 15 -16.08 2.32 -0.35
C ASN A 15 -15.57 1.23 0.61
N ARG A 16 -14.57 1.55 1.45
CA ARG A 16 -14.14 0.67 2.54
C ARG A 16 -15.21 0.67 3.64
N CYS A 17 -15.93 -0.40 3.79
CA CYS A 17 -17.13 -0.50 4.63
C CYS A 17 -16.86 -0.63 6.14
N HIS A 18 -15.62 -0.35 6.62
CA HIS A 18 -15.30 -0.37 8.05
C HIS A 18 -14.46 0.85 8.45
N THR A 19 -14.53 1.21 9.72
CA THR A 19 -13.78 2.33 10.30
C THR A 19 -12.36 1.91 10.67
N LEU A 20 -11.48 2.88 10.93
CA LEU A 20 -10.15 2.63 11.48
C LEU A 20 -10.24 1.94 12.84
N GLU A 21 -11.11 2.43 13.72
CA GLU A 21 -11.36 1.85 15.04
C GLU A 21 -11.82 0.37 14.95
N CYS A 22 -12.69 0.04 13.99
CA CYS A 22 -13.10 -1.35 13.76
C CYS A 22 -11.90 -2.23 13.36
N PHE A 23 -11.00 -1.69 12.53
CA PHE A 23 -9.77 -2.36 12.14
C PHE A 23 -8.83 -2.58 13.35
N GLU A 24 -8.58 -1.55 14.16
CA GLU A 24 -7.74 -1.62 15.37
C GLU A 24 -8.27 -2.65 16.37
N ASN A 25 -9.58 -2.62 16.63
CA ASN A 25 -10.25 -3.58 17.50
C ASN A 25 -10.10 -5.02 16.99
N MET A 26 -10.13 -5.22 15.67
CA MET A 26 -9.94 -6.54 15.09
C MET A 26 -8.48 -7.01 15.22
N VAL A 27 -7.50 -6.13 14.99
CA VAL A 27 -6.08 -6.45 15.24
C VAL A 27 -5.90 -6.91 16.68
N LYS A 28 -6.39 -6.13 17.66
CA LYS A 28 -6.30 -6.47 19.08
C LYS A 28 -6.91 -7.84 19.40
N LYS A 29 -8.13 -8.11 18.95
CA LYS A 29 -8.83 -9.40 19.17
C LYS A 29 -8.07 -10.59 18.57
N LEU A 30 -7.47 -10.45 17.41
CA LEU A 30 -6.67 -11.50 16.79
C LEU A 30 -5.38 -11.74 17.58
N ARG A 31 -4.71 -10.68 18.04
CA ARG A 31 -3.49 -10.78 18.84
C ARG A 31 -3.75 -11.40 20.22
N GLU A 32 -4.87 -11.11 20.86
CA GLU A 32 -5.31 -11.78 22.11
C GLU A 32 -5.47 -13.31 21.94
N LYS A 33 -5.65 -13.78 20.71
CA LYS A 33 -5.71 -15.20 20.35
C LYS A 33 -4.40 -15.75 19.78
N ASN A 34 -3.30 -14.98 19.87
CA ASN A 34 -1.99 -15.29 19.28
C ASN A 34 -2.03 -15.55 17.77
N ILE A 35 -2.98 -14.94 17.05
CA ILE A 35 -3.07 -15.02 15.59
C ILE A 35 -2.20 -13.91 14.99
N ASN A 36 -1.25 -14.28 14.11
CA ASN A 36 -0.42 -13.32 13.39
C ASN A 36 -1.25 -12.51 12.40
N VAL A 37 -1.02 -11.21 12.37
CA VAL A 37 -1.75 -10.26 11.54
C VAL A 37 -0.84 -9.70 10.45
N VAL A 38 -1.23 -9.89 9.18
CA VAL A 38 -0.62 -9.24 8.01
C VAL A 38 -1.59 -8.20 7.49
N VAL A 39 -1.12 -6.95 7.39
CA VAL A 39 -1.94 -5.81 6.97
C VAL A 39 -1.73 -5.51 5.49
N HIS A 40 -2.80 -5.21 4.77
CA HIS A 40 -2.73 -4.72 3.39
C HIS A 40 -2.93 -3.22 3.34
N ILE A 41 -2.00 -2.50 2.70
CA ILE A 41 -2.14 -1.10 2.31
C ILE A 41 -2.04 -0.96 0.79
N ILE A 42 -2.57 0.16 0.27
CA ILE A 42 -2.58 0.44 -1.18
C ILE A 42 -2.03 1.84 -1.42
N ASN A 43 -0.97 1.94 -2.20
CA ASN A 43 -0.40 3.20 -2.67
C ASN A 43 -1.10 3.68 -3.95
N GLY A 44 -1.21 5.00 -4.11
CA GLY A 44 -1.84 5.63 -5.27
C GLY A 44 -3.36 5.68 -5.21
N LEU A 45 -3.96 5.56 -4.02
CA LEU A 45 -5.40 5.74 -3.85
C LEU A 45 -5.83 7.17 -4.28
N PRO A 46 -7.06 7.34 -4.82
CA PRO A 46 -7.50 8.62 -5.35
C PRO A 46 -7.32 9.78 -4.36
N TYR A 47 -6.62 10.81 -4.81
CA TYR A 47 -6.38 12.07 -4.09
C TYR A 47 -5.49 11.95 -2.83
N GLU A 48 -4.79 10.84 -2.63
CA GLU A 48 -3.72 10.74 -1.63
C GLU A 48 -2.40 11.28 -2.15
N THR A 49 -1.69 12.00 -1.30
CA THR A 49 -0.33 12.48 -1.56
C THR A 49 0.70 11.43 -1.14
N LYS A 50 1.96 11.62 -1.53
CA LYS A 50 3.10 10.81 -1.06
C LYS A 50 3.15 10.78 0.47
N GLU A 51 2.97 11.94 1.12
CA GLU A 51 3.00 12.09 2.57
C GLU A 51 1.87 11.30 3.23
N ASP A 52 0.69 11.23 2.63
CA ASP A 52 -0.44 10.45 3.15
C ASP A 52 -0.14 8.95 3.13
N MET A 53 0.47 8.46 2.04
CA MET A 53 0.88 7.06 1.93
C MET A 53 1.97 6.71 2.95
N ILE A 54 2.95 7.60 3.16
CA ILE A 54 4.00 7.42 4.19
C ILE A 54 3.41 7.44 5.60
N LYS A 55 2.47 8.35 5.88
CA LYS A 55 1.75 8.38 7.18
C LYS A 55 1.02 7.08 7.45
N THR A 56 0.41 6.47 6.43
CA THR A 56 -0.24 5.18 6.56
C THR A 56 0.75 4.09 6.99
N ALA A 57 1.96 4.04 6.39
CA ALA A 57 3.00 3.09 6.81
C ALA A 57 3.50 3.37 8.24
N LYS A 58 3.80 4.62 8.57
CA LYS A 58 4.24 5.00 9.93
C LYS A 58 3.22 4.61 11.01
N TYR A 59 1.94 4.75 10.70
CA TYR A 59 0.87 4.38 11.63
C TYR A 59 0.90 2.89 12.00
N LEU A 60 1.32 2.01 11.09
CA LEU A 60 1.40 0.57 11.36
C LEU A 60 2.38 0.23 12.49
N ASN A 61 3.38 1.06 12.76
CA ASN A 61 4.30 0.86 13.89
C ASN A 61 3.61 1.00 15.27
N THR A 62 2.41 1.57 15.32
CA THR A 62 1.63 1.71 16.57
C THR A 62 0.79 0.47 16.87
N LEU A 63 0.76 -0.51 15.96
CA LEU A 63 -0.06 -1.69 16.04
C LEU A 63 0.79 -2.95 16.28
N ASP A 64 0.25 -3.92 17.02
CA ASP A 64 0.86 -5.25 17.15
C ASP A 64 0.54 -6.09 15.91
N ILE A 65 1.31 -5.87 14.83
CA ILE A 65 1.20 -6.61 13.56
C ILE A 65 2.52 -7.30 13.22
N GLN A 66 2.46 -8.41 12.51
CA GLN A 66 3.63 -9.22 12.18
C GLN A 66 4.06 -9.06 10.74
N GLY A 67 3.22 -8.50 9.88
CA GLY A 67 3.59 -8.34 8.49
C GLY A 67 2.74 -7.33 7.73
N ILE A 68 3.26 -6.96 6.56
CA ILE A 68 2.61 -6.01 5.65
C ILE A 68 2.65 -6.51 4.21
N LYS A 69 1.58 -6.19 3.46
CA LYS A 69 1.55 -6.24 2.01
C LYS A 69 1.28 -4.83 1.48
N ILE A 70 2.22 -4.30 0.72
CA ILE A 70 2.12 -3.01 0.06
C ILE A 70 1.72 -3.26 -1.39
N HIS A 71 0.58 -2.72 -1.81
CA HIS A 71 0.11 -2.84 -3.19
C HIS A 71 0.02 -1.46 -3.83
N MET A 72 0.11 -1.39 -5.17
CA MET A 72 -0.31 -0.23 -5.93
C MET A 72 -1.79 -0.33 -6.27
N LEU A 73 -2.44 0.82 -6.43
CA LEU A 73 -3.79 0.89 -6.96
C LEU A 73 -3.80 0.35 -8.38
N SER A 74 -4.75 -0.54 -8.67
CA SER A 74 -4.99 -1.07 -10.01
C SER A 74 -6.39 -0.69 -10.46
N VAL A 75 -6.49 0.02 -11.58
CA VAL A 75 -7.77 0.31 -12.26
C VAL A 75 -8.08 -0.88 -13.16
N ILE A 76 -9.14 -1.60 -12.84
CA ILE A 76 -9.55 -2.83 -13.50
C ILE A 76 -10.85 -2.58 -14.29
N LYS A 77 -10.96 -3.17 -15.48
CA LYS A 77 -12.16 -3.10 -16.34
C LYS A 77 -13.42 -3.54 -15.58
N ASN A 78 -14.55 -2.93 -15.92
CA ASN A 78 -15.87 -3.25 -15.40
C ASN A 78 -16.04 -2.99 -13.90
N THR A 79 -15.20 -2.11 -13.29
CA THR A 79 -15.29 -1.72 -11.88
C THR A 79 -15.85 -0.32 -11.70
N LYS A 80 -16.32 -0.02 -10.47
CA LYS A 80 -16.70 1.34 -10.09
C LYS A 80 -15.52 2.31 -10.14
N LEU A 81 -14.30 1.82 -9.89
CA LEU A 81 -13.08 2.61 -9.93
C LEU A 81 -12.74 3.03 -11.36
N GLU A 82 -12.92 2.15 -12.34
CA GLU A 82 -12.79 2.51 -13.76
C GLU A 82 -13.73 3.65 -14.13
N LYS A 83 -15.02 3.53 -13.78
CA LYS A 83 -16.02 4.58 -14.04
C LYS A 83 -15.63 5.92 -13.39
N LEU A 84 -15.14 5.87 -12.13
CA LEU A 84 -14.65 7.06 -11.45
C LEU A 84 -13.46 7.66 -12.20
N TYR A 85 -12.50 6.84 -12.62
CA TYR A 85 -11.31 7.27 -13.35
C TYR A 85 -11.66 7.92 -14.69
N GLN A 86 -12.63 7.38 -15.42
CA GLN A 86 -13.11 7.93 -16.69
C GLN A 86 -13.83 9.27 -16.52
N LEU A 87 -14.68 9.40 -15.49
CA LEU A 87 -15.47 10.60 -15.25
C LEU A 87 -14.67 11.72 -14.56
N LYS A 88 -13.80 11.37 -13.65
CA LYS A 88 -12.96 12.29 -12.88
C LYS A 88 -11.57 11.69 -12.70
N PRO A 89 -10.70 11.85 -13.71
CA PRO A 89 -9.34 11.30 -13.62
C PRO A 89 -8.60 11.77 -12.37
N PHE A 90 -7.88 10.85 -11.76
CA PHE A 90 -6.96 11.11 -10.65
C PHE A 90 -5.56 10.62 -11.05
N HIS A 91 -4.55 11.08 -10.33
CA HIS A 91 -3.17 10.71 -10.62
C HIS A 91 -2.95 9.21 -10.46
N ILE A 92 -2.33 8.60 -11.46
CA ILE A 92 -1.83 7.22 -11.41
C ILE A 92 -0.33 7.30 -11.23
N LEU A 93 0.20 6.68 -10.19
CA LEU A 93 1.64 6.69 -9.92
C LEU A 93 2.43 6.11 -11.09
N THR A 94 3.50 6.79 -11.46
CA THR A 94 4.53 6.22 -12.33
C THR A 94 5.29 5.12 -11.57
N GLU A 95 6.09 4.31 -12.28
CA GLU A 95 6.94 3.31 -11.64
C GLU A 95 7.94 3.97 -10.68
N GLU A 96 8.56 5.08 -11.09
CA GLU A 96 9.52 5.83 -10.29
C GLU A 96 8.91 6.41 -9.02
N GLU A 97 7.71 7.00 -9.13
CA GLU A 97 6.98 7.51 -7.96
C GLU A 97 6.63 6.38 -6.99
N TYR A 98 6.20 5.23 -7.53
CA TYR A 98 5.87 4.07 -6.71
C TYR A 98 7.10 3.55 -5.96
N ILE A 99 8.23 3.38 -6.64
CA ILE A 99 9.50 2.96 -6.06
C ILE A 99 9.92 3.91 -4.93
N ASP A 100 9.87 5.22 -5.20
CA ASP A 100 10.26 6.23 -4.22
C ASP A 100 9.35 6.21 -2.98
N ILE A 101 8.03 6.07 -3.16
CA ILE A 101 7.08 5.96 -2.05
C ILE A 101 7.34 4.70 -1.23
N VAL A 102 7.51 3.54 -1.87
CA VAL A 102 7.76 2.28 -1.18
C VAL A 102 9.04 2.34 -0.35
N ILE A 103 10.12 2.87 -0.90
CA ILE A 103 11.39 3.01 -0.16
C ILE A 103 11.20 3.91 1.07
N ASN A 104 10.54 5.07 0.90
CA ASN A 104 10.24 5.95 2.03
C ASN A 104 9.34 5.27 3.08
N GLN A 105 8.40 4.41 2.66
CA GLN A 105 7.58 3.63 3.59
C GLN A 105 8.44 2.61 4.35
N LEU A 106 9.32 1.87 3.67
CA LEU A 106 10.22 0.90 4.28
C LEU A 106 11.17 1.56 5.29
N GLU A 107 11.76 2.70 4.95
CA GLU A 107 12.64 3.46 5.86
C GLU A 107 11.94 3.86 7.16
N ASN A 108 10.63 4.04 7.13
CA ASN A 108 9.79 4.46 8.26
C ASN A 108 8.94 3.33 8.87
N LEU A 109 9.18 2.08 8.48
CA LEU A 109 8.48 0.90 8.98
C LEU A 109 9.42 0.08 9.87
N SER A 110 8.93 -0.33 11.06
CA SER A 110 9.72 -1.15 12.00
C SER A 110 10.35 -2.37 11.31
N PRO A 111 11.64 -2.65 11.54
CA PRO A 111 12.30 -3.84 11.02
C PRO A 111 11.70 -5.16 11.53
N GLU A 112 10.92 -5.12 12.62
CA GLU A 112 10.20 -6.28 13.15
C GLU A 112 8.98 -6.68 12.29
N ILE A 113 8.49 -5.78 11.42
CA ILE A 113 7.35 -6.04 10.55
C ILE A 113 7.83 -6.71 9.27
N VAL A 114 7.43 -7.96 9.04
CA VAL A 114 7.81 -8.73 7.84
C VAL A 114 7.16 -8.17 6.58
N ILE A 115 7.96 -7.91 5.56
CA ILE A 115 7.46 -7.48 4.25
C ILE A 115 7.05 -8.72 3.44
N ASN A 116 5.76 -9.03 3.42
CA ASN A 116 5.24 -10.20 2.71
C ASN A 116 5.10 -9.96 1.20
N ARG A 117 4.86 -8.72 0.79
CA ARG A 117 4.67 -8.34 -0.62
C ARG A 117 4.84 -6.83 -0.81
N ILE A 118 5.43 -6.44 -1.94
CA ILE A 118 5.61 -5.03 -2.32
C ILE A 118 4.89 -4.67 -3.62
N THR A 119 4.31 -5.63 -4.34
CA THR A 119 3.61 -5.41 -5.62
C THR A 119 2.24 -6.04 -5.61
N GLY A 120 1.33 -5.55 -6.46
CA GLY A 120 0.05 -6.20 -6.77
C GLY A 120 0.21 -7.32 -7.81
N ASP A 121 -0.86 -8.09 -7.98
CA ASP A 121 -0.93 -9.17 -8.98
C ASP A 121 -2.32 -9.16 -9.64
N PRO A 122 -2.67 -8.09 -10.38
CA PRO A 122 -3.95 -8.01 -11.06
C PRO A 122 -3.97 -8.95 -12.25
N LYS A 123 -5.18 -9.33 -12.67
CA LYS A 123 -5.37 -10.02 -13.94
C LYS A 123 -5.06 -9.06 -15.08
N LEU A 124 -3.99 -9.35 -15.85
CA LEU A 124 -3.42 -8.42 -16.82
C LEU A 124 -4.39 -8.05 -17.96
N ASP A 125 -5.22 -8.99 -18.41
CA ASP A 125 -6.21 -8.75 -19.47
C ASP A 125 -7.28 -7.70 -19.09
N ASP A 126 -7.49 -7.52 -17.80
CA ASP A 126 -8.47 -6.59 -17.24
C ASP A 126 -7.82 -5.30 -16.73
N LEU A 127 -6.48 -5.22 -16.70
CA LEU A 127 -5.74 -4.07 -16.17
C LEU A 127 -5.79 -2.89 -17.15
N ILE A 128 -6.27 -1.74 -16.68
CA ILE A 128 -6.27 -0.47 -17.41
C ILE A 128 -5.06 0.36 -17.00
N GLN A 129 -4.83 0.51 -15.70
CA GLN A 129 -3.72 1.27 -15.12
C GLN A 129 -3.27 0.64 -13.79
N PRO A 130 -2.01 0.79 -13.40
CA PRO A 130 -0.90 1.32 -14.19
C PRO A 130 -0.34 0.28 -15.16
N THR A 131 0.03 0.70 -16.37
CA THR A 131 0.52 -0.21 -17.42
C THR A 131 1.90 -0.82 -17.11
N TRP A 132 2.73 -0.15 -16.31
CA TRP A 132 4.06 -0.66 -15.92
C TRP A 132 3.98 -1.90 -15.01
N LEU A 133 2.85 -2.16 -14.38
CA LEU A 133 2.66 -3.33 -13.50
C LEU A 133 2.74 -4.67 -14.23
N VAL A 134 2.59 -4.69 -15.54
CA VAL A 134 2.82 -5.88 -16.38
C VAL A 134 4.23 -6.45 -16.17
N LYS A 135 5.20 -5.60 -15.85
CA LYS A 135 6.60 -5.97 -15.59
C LYS A 135 6.94 -5.99 -14.09
N LYS A 136 6.08 -6.56 -13.26
CA LYS A 136 6.22 -6.53 -11.77
C LYS A 136 7.60 -6.95 -11.24
N PHE A 137 8.27 -7.91 -11.89
CA PHE A 137 9.62 -8.34 -11.48
C PHE A 137 10.68 -7.25 -11.73
N CYS A 138 10.50 -6.45 -12.79
CA CYS A 138 11.36 -5.29 -13.02
C CYS A 138 11.22 -4.27 -11.88
N VAL A 139 9.99 -4.02 -11.44
CA VAL A 139 9.70 -3.09 -10.32
C VAL A 139 10.39 -3.56 -9.04
N LEU A 140 10.31 -4.85 -8.69
CA LEU A 140 11.00 -5.40 -7.52
C LEU A 140 12.51 -5.20 -7.61
N ASN A 141 13.10 -5.56 -8.74
CA ASN A 141 14.54 -5.36 -8.97
C ASN A 141 14.95 -3.88 -8.92
N ASN A 142 14.09 -2.98 -9.39
CA ASN A 142 14.36 -1.55 -9.37
C ASN A 142 14.25 -0.97 -7.95
N ILE A 143 13.34 -1.48 -7.11
CA ILE A 143 13.29 -1.15 -5.67
C ILE A 143 14.59 -1.55 -5.01
N ASP A 144 15.07 -2.79 -5.19
CA ASP A 144 16.32 -3.29 -4.60
C ASP A 144 17.51 -2.44 -5.04
N LYS A 145 17.65 -2.16 -6.34
CA LYS A 145 18.73 -1.32 -6.89
C LYS A 145 18.69 0.09 -6.30
N GLU A 146 17.51 0.70 -6.20
CA GLU A 146 17.39 2.06 -5.68
C GLU A 146 17.65 2.10 -4.16
N MET A 147 17.27 1.07 -3.40
CA MET A 147 17.65 0.94 -1.97
C MET A 147 19.17 0.87 -1.81
N VAL A 148 19.85 0.06 -2.61
CA VAL A 148 21.33 -0.01 -2.59
C VAL A 148 21.94 1.35 -2.93
N LYS A 149 21.47 2.01 -4.00
CA LYS A 149 21.95 3.33 -4.43
C LYS A 149 21.76 4.41 -3.35
N ARG A 150 20.65 4.36 -2.61
CA ARG A 150 20.38 5.29 -1.49
C ARG A 150 21.09 4.89 -0.20
N ASN A 151 21.78 3.75 -0.19
CA ASN A 151 22.36 3.17 1.03
C ASN A 151 21.34 3.15 2.18
N THR A 152 20.18 2.54 1.92
CA THR A 152 19.03 2.56 2.82
C THR A 152 18.50 1.15 3.09
N TYR A 153 17.73 1.03 4.18
CA TYR A 153 17.16 -0.23 4.65
C TYR A 153 15.87 0.02 5.43
N GLN A 154 15.10 -1.04 5.68
CA GLN A 154 13.88 -0.97 6.48
C GLN A 154 14.20 -0.49 7.91
N GLY A 155 13.46 0.52 8.37
CA GLY A 155 13.61 1.06 9.71
C GLY A 155 14.74 2.08 9.88
N LYS A 156 15.36 2.56 8.80
CA LYS A 156 16.47 3.54 8.88
C LYS A 156 16.08 4.83 9.60
N ASN A 157 14.80 5.20 9.58
CA ASN A 157 14.30 6.46 10.15
C ASN A 157 13.49 6.25 11.45
N ILE A 158 13.66 5.11 12.12
CA ILE A 158 13.00 4.79 13.40
C ILE A 158 14.00 4.90 14.55
#